data_b38ec3836b059557154b39696cfb1875
#
_entry.id   b38ec3836b059557154b39696cfb1875
#
_cell.length_a   1.000
_cell.length_b   1.000
_cell.length_c   1.000
_cell.angle_alpha   90.00
_cell.angle_beta   90.00
_cell.angle_gamma   90.00
#
_symmetry.space_group_name_H-M   'P 1'
#
loop_
_entity.id
_entity.type
_entity.pdbx_description
1 polymer ?
#
loop_
_entity_poly.entity_id
_entity_poly.type
_entity_poly.pdbx_seq_one_letter_code
_entity_poly.pdbx_strand_id
1 'polypeptide(L)'
;HVLVFSDNVSIEDEVELKNHALNQGLFMLGPDCGTAIINGVPLGFANAVPRGRVGIVAASGTGLQQVSCLLAAQGHGISQALGVGSRDLSDQVGGAMMLEGIRVLNDDLNTDVIVLISKPPGQMAQQQIAFALRVVSKPSVVCFLGMDAQAPNIPNVYFEMTLHETANRVACLSGDPTHDTSPALPSPEMTLLHEISDGLGRDQRYIRGLYSGGTLAYESMLFLRDLNFDMSSNLDFPLVNSIDDDARRTHKLIDMGDDRFTQGVPH
;
A
#
# COMPACT_ATOMS: atom_id res chain seq x y z
N HIS A 1 11.81 17.68 10.96
CA HIS A 1 10.90 16.61 10.55
C HIS A 1 10.49 15.80 11.77
N VAL A 2 9.33 15.16 11.71
CA VAL A 2 8.78 14.39 12.83
C VAL A 2 8.18 13.07 12.30
N LEU A 3 8.31 11.99 13.09
CA LEU A 3 7.61 10.73 12.88
C LEU A 3 6.64 10.53 14.05
N VAL A 4 5.35 10.43 13.75
CA VAL A 4 4.27 10.20 14.71
C VAL A 4 3.75 8.79 14.50
N PHE A 5 4.15 7.91 15.42
CA PHE A 5 3.77 6.50 15.41
C PHE A 5 2.31 6.29 15.86
N SER A 6 1.85 7.11 16.79
CA SER A 6 0.50 7.02 17.36
C SER A 6 -0.59 7.13 16.29
N ASP A 7 -1.58 6.29 16.38
CA ASP A 7 -2.78 6.25 15.53
C ASP A 7 -3.99 6.97 16.18
N ASN A 8 -4.00 7.08 17.50
CA ASN A 8 -5.08 7.72 18.27
C ASN A 8 -5.01 9.26 18.26
N VAL A 9 -4.86 9.83 17.09
CA VAL A 9 -4.91 11.29 16.85
C VAL A 9 -6.22 11.59 16.14
N SER A 10 -6.96 12.62 16.56
CA SER A 10 -8.18 13.02 15.87
C SER A 10 -7.86 13.50 14.45
N ILE A 11 -8.83 13.47 13.54
CA ILE A 11 -8.60 13.91 12.17
C ILE A 11 -8.39 15.42 12.10
N GLU A 12 -9.04 16.15 12.98
CA GLU A 12 -8.89 17.60 13.15
C GLU A 12 -7.48 17.95 13.60
N ASP A 13 -6.95 17.24 14.60
CA ASP A 13 -5.57 17.42 15.08
C ASP A 13 -4.55 17.03 14.00
N GLU A 14 -4.81 15.95 13.24
CA GLU A 14 -3.94 15.54 12.14
C GLU A 14 -3.84 16.64 11.08
N VAL A 15 -4.98 17.22 10.68
CA VAL A 15 -5.02 18.32 9.71
C VAL A 15 -4.24 19.54 10.23
N GLU A 16 -4.45 19.92 11.50
CA GLU A 16 -3.74 21.04 12.12
C GLU A 16 -2.22 20.80 12.18
N LEU A 17 -1.81 19.62 12.64
CA LEU A 17 -0.41 19.26 12.77
C LEU A 17 0.30 19.22 11.41
N LYS A 18 -0.31 18.62 10.38
CA LYS A 18 0.24 18.57 9.04
C LYS A 18 0.36 19.95 8.41
N ASN A 19 -0.67 20.80 8.57
CA ASN A 19 -0.62 22.18 8.11
C ASN A 19 0.46 22.98 8.84
N HIS A 20 0.59 22.80 10.16
CA HIS A 20 1.65 23.44 10.93
C HIS A 20 3.03 23.00 10.45
N ALA A 21 3.24 21.70 10.23
CA ALA A 21 4.50 21.18 9.72
C ALA A 21 4.85 21.78 8.36
N LEU A 22 3.92 21.80 7.41
CA LEU A 22 4.12 22.40 6.08
C LEU A 22 4.48 23.89 6.16
N ASN A 23 3.78 24.65 7.02
CA ASN A 23 4.05 26.09 7.21
C ASN A 23 5.45 26.36 7.78
N GLN A 24 6.04 25.37 8.47
CA GLN A 24 7.40 25.44 9.01
C GLN A 24 8.45 24.78 8.08
N GLY A 25 8.06 24.33 6.89
CA GLY A 25 8.95 23.60 5.99
C GLY A 25 9.41 22.26 6.53
N LEU A 26 8.57 21.62 7.37
CA LEU A 26 8.84 20.33 7.98
C LEU A 26 8.02 19.23 7.29
N PHE A 27 8.59 18.04 7.18
CA PHE A 27 7.88 16.84 6.78
C PHE A 27 7.39 16.10 8.03
N MET A 28 6.12 15.70 8.03
CA MET A 28 5.49 14.90 9.08
C MET A 28 5.15 13.51 8.57
N LEU A 29 5.84 12.49 9.08
CA LEU A 29 5.52 11.09 8.85
C LEU A 29 4.40 10.69 9.82
N GLY A 30 3.25 10.26 9.30
CA GLY A 30 2.07 9.96 10.11
C GLY A 30 1.16 11.17 10.39
N PRO A 31 0.25 11.10 11.38
CA PRO A 31 0.05 10.03 12.40
C PRO A 31 -0.19 8.65 11.80
N ASP A 32 -0.14 7.60 12.60
CA ASP A 32 -0.26 6.22 12.15
C ASP A 32 0.88 5.86 11.17
N CYS A 33 2.12 6.28 11.48
CA CYS A 33 3.29 5.92 10.70
C CYS A 33 4.19 4.96 11.48
N GLY A 34 4.05 3.67 11.21
CA GLY A 34 4.94 2.63 11.74
C GLY A 34 6.15 2.33 10.86
N THR A 35 6.23 2.89 9.65
CA THR A 35 7.21 2.45 8.65
C THR A 35 7.80 3.61 7.86
N ALA A 36 9.11 3.79 7.97
CA ALA A 36 9.85 4.73 7.14
C ALA A 36 11.27 4.22 6.85
N ILE A 37 11.86 4.64 5.74
CA ILE A 37 13.28 4.44 5.42
C ILE A 37 13.85 5.80 5.01
N ILE A 38 14.84 6.28 5.72
CA ILE A 38 15.46 7.57 5.46
C ILE A 38 16.93 7.37 5.07
N ASN A 39 17.29 7.74 3.86
CA ASN A 39 18.63 7.50 3.30
C ASN A 39 19.09 6.03 3.41
N GLY A 40 18.17 5.09 3.21
CA GLY A 40 18.42 3.67 3.33
C GLY A 40 18.47 3.13 4.77
N VAL A 41 18.19 3.96 5.78
CA VAL A 41 18.12 3.55 7.18
C VAL A 41 16.66 3.26 7.56
N PRO A 42 16.33 2.01 7.93
CA PRO A 42 14.97 1.64 8.32
C PRO A 42 14.62 2.19 9.70
N LEU A 43 13.38 2.67 9.86
CA LEU A 43 12.81 3.18 11.09
C LEU A 43 11.49 2.46 11.41
N GLY A 44 11.21 2.29 12.68
CA GLY A 44 9.99 1.60 13.16
C GLY A 44 9.94 0.16 12.70
N PHE A 45 8.89 -0.22 12.00
CA PHE A 45 8.68 -1.57 11.46
C PHE A 45 9.18 -1.75 10.02
N ALA A 46 9.98 -0.81 9.51
CA ALA A 46 10.51 -0.93 8.16
C ALA A 46 11.45 -2.14 8.03
N ASN A 47 11.33 -2.82 6.90
CA ASN A 47 12.21 -3.94 6.57
C ASN A 47 13.65 -3.46 6.32
N ALA A 48 14.63 -4.25 6.70
CA ALA A 48 16.02 -4.04 6.33
C ALA A 48 16.22 -4.46 4.85
N VAL A 49 16.18 -3.46 3.97
CA VAL A 49 16.36 -3.66 2.52
C VAL A 49 17.60 -2.91 2.04
N PRO A 50 18.19 -3.28 0.89
CA PRO A 50 19.33 -2.57 0.35
C PRO A 50 19.03 -1.09 0.11
N ARG A 51 20.04 -0.24 0.32
CA ARG A 51 19.98 1.15 -0.13
C ARG A 51 20.05 1.17 -1.65
N GLY A 52 19.21 1.98 -2.28
CA GLY A 52 19.17 2.11 -3.73
C GLY A 52 18.58 3.45 -4.16
N ARG A 53 17.86 3.45 -5.26
CA ARG A 53 17.42 4.67 -5.93
C ARG A 53 15.90 4.76 -6.12
N VAL A 54 15.13 3.91 -5.43
CA VAL A 54 13.66 3.96 -5.46
C VAL A 54 13.16 4.74 -4.25
N GLY A 55 12.38 5.78 -4.49
CA GLY A 55 11.70 6.56 -3.46
C GLY A 55 10.25 6.15 -3.37
N ILE A 56 9.74 5.92 -2.16
CA ILE A 56 8.34 5.51 -1.91
C ILE A 56 7.65 6.55 -1.03
N VAL A 57 6.44 6.95 -1.37
CA VAL A 57 5.52 7.65 -0.46
C VAL A 57 4.27 6.79 -0.31
N ALA A 58 3.89 6.48 0.91
CA ALA A 58 2.80 5.54 1.15
C ALA A 58 1.89 5.97 2.30
N ALA A 59 0.59 5.98 2.01
CA ALA A 59 -0.47 6.01 3.04
C ALA A 59 -0.86 4.59 3.51
N SER A 60 0.04 3.63 3.30
CA SER A 60 -0.10 2.23 3.65
C SER A 60 1.24 1.69 4.13
N GLY A 61 1.35 1.41 5.43
CA GLY A 61 2.57 0.84 6.02
C GLY A 61 2.87 -0.56 5.47
N THR A 62 1.89 -1.46 5.44
CA THR A 62 2.06 -2.82 4.92
C THR A 62 2.29 -2.87 3.42
N GLY A 63 1.66 -1.96 2.64
CA GLY A 63 1.95 -1.83 1.21
C GLY A 63 3.38 -1.36 0.95
N LEU A 64 3.87 -0.38 1.72
CA LEU A 64 5.27 0.07 1.67
C LEU A 64 6.23 -1.09 1.97
N GLN A 65 5.99 -1.85 3.05
CA GLN A 65 6.79 -3.01 3.43
C GLN A 65 6.81 -4.05 2.31
N GLN A 66 5.65 -4.40 1.76
CA GLN A 66 5.54 -5.41 0.71
C GLN A 66 6.31 -5.01 -0.55
N VAL A 67 6.08 -3.79 -1.06
CA VAL A 67 6.77 -3.31 -2.27
C VAL A 67 8.28 -3.20 -2.04
N SER A 68 8.72 -2.70 -0.88
CA SER A 68 10.15 -2.63 -0.59
C SER A 68 10.82 -4.00 -0.53
N CYS A 69 10.13 -5.02 0.00
CA CYS A 69 10.63 -6.40 0.01
C CYS A 69 10.65 -7.04 -1.39
N LEU A 70 9.60 -6.82 -2.19
CA LEU A 70 9.55 -7.31 -3.57
C LEU A 70 10.67 -6.71 -4.42
N LEU A 71 10.92 -5.40 -4.27
CA LEU A 71 12.03 -4.72 -4.94
C LEU A 71 13.39 -5.25 -4.48
N ALA A 72 13.58 -5.45 -3.18
CA ALA A 72 14.81 -6.01 -2.64
C ALA A 72 15.09 -7.43 -3.16
N ALA A 73 14.04 -8.27 -3.27
CA ALA A 73 14.15 -9.61 -3.85
C ALA A 73 14.52 -9.58 -5.34
N GLN A 74 14.22 -8.49 -6.04
CA GLN A 74 14.58 -8.26 -7.44
C GLN A 74 15.92 -7.51 -7.60
N GLY A 75 16.67 -7.29 -6.50
CA GLY A 75 17.97 -6.61 -6.52
C GLY A 75 17.92 -5.09 -6.51
N HIS A 76 16.73 -4.49 -6.33
CA HIS A 76 16.55 -3.05 -6.25
C HIS A 76 16.51 -2.58 -4.80
N GLY A 77 17.09 -1.40 -4.54
CA GLY A 77 17.12 -0.82 -3.20
C GLY A 77 16.30 0.45 -3.09
N ILE A 78 16.09 0.87 -1.84
CA ILE A 78 15.26 2.02 -1.47
C ILE A 78 16.16 3.20 -1.07
N SER A 79 15.92 4.37 -1.66
CA SER A 79 16.55 5.63 -1.24
C SER A 79 15.84 6.20 -0.02
N GLN A 80 14.55 6.42 -0.16
CA GLN A 80 13.64 6.96 0.85
C GLN A 80 12.34 6.17 0.82
N ALA A 81 11.73 5.94 1.98
CA ALA A 81 10.37 5.47 2.08
C ALA A 81 9.65 6.27 3.18
N LEU A 82 8.61 6.99 2.77
CA LEU A 82 7.93 7.99 3.56
C LEU A 82 6.50 7.51 3.86
N GLY A 83 6.25 7.04 5.09
CA GLY A 83 4.92 6.70 5.55
C GLY A 83 4.17 7.95 5.98
N VAL A 84 3.09 8.30 5.27
CA VAL A 84 2.35 9.55 5.53
C VAL A 84 1.12 9.37 6.42
N GLY A 85 0.86 8.13 6.86
CA GLY A 85 -0.32 7.77 7.65
C GLY A 85 -1.52 7.36 6.80
N SER A 86 -2.34 6.46 7.36
CA SER A 86 -3.42 5.80 6.61
C SER A 86 -4.53 6.75 6.14
N ARG A 87 -4.71 7.89 6.81
CA ARG A 87 -5.75 8.87 6.53
C ARG A 87 -5.30 10.05 5.68
N ASP A 88 -4.00 10.14 5.34
CA ASP A 88 -3.46 11.28 4.59
C ASP A 88 -4.25 11.56 3.30
N LEU A 89 -4.65 10.51 2.59
CA LEU A 89 -5.39 10.63 1.34
C LEU A 89 -6.91 10.70 1.50
N SER A 90 -7.44 10.88 2.71
CA SER A 90 -8.84 11.22 2.91
C SER A 90 -9.15 12.61 2.37
N ASP A 91 -10.41 12.90 1.99
CA ASP A 91 -10.81 14.24 1.54
C ASP A 91 -10.65 15.31 2.63
N GLN A 92 -10.64 14.91 3.91
CA GLN A 92 -10.46 15.82 5.04
C GLN A 92 -8.99 16.26 5.19
N VAL A 93 -8.02 15.37 5.00
CA VAL A 93 -6.57 15.67 5.07
C VAL A 93 -6.04 16.15 3.72
N GLY A 94 -6.62 15.67 2.63
CA GLY A 94 -6.37 16.16 1.28
C GLY A 94 -5.04 15.73 0.66
N GLY A 95 -4.34 14.73 1.22
CA GLY A 95 -3.07 14.25 0.68
C GLY A 95 -1.88 15.16 0.97
N ALA A 96 -1.95 15.92 2.05
CA ALA A 96 -0.98 16.97 2.37
C ALA A 96 0.48 16.47 2.39
N MET A 97 0.74 15.34 3.06
CA MET A 97 2.10 14.78 3.14
C MET A 97 2.45 13.91 1.93
N MET A 98 1.49 13.31 1.24
CA MET A 98 1.72 12.63 -0.04
C MET A 98 2.22 13.63 -1.08
N LEU A 99 1.57 14.79 -1.21
CA LEU A 99 1.97 15.86 -2.14
C LEU A 99 3.36 16.39 -1.81
N GLU A 100 3.65 16.66 -0.55
CA GLU A 100 4.98 17.08 -0.12
C GLU A 100 6.04 15.99 -0.34
N GLY A 101 5.69 14.72 -0.12
CA GLY A 101 6.56 13.58 -0.39
C GLY A 101 6.91 13.45 -1.87
N ILE A 102 5.94 13.63 -2.77
CA ILE A 102 6.18 13.68 -4.22
C ILE A 102 7.20 14.76 -4.55
N ARG A 103 7.02 15.97 -3.99
CA ARG A 103 7.94 17.09 -4.20
C ARG A 103 9.36 16.77 -3.70
N VAL A 104 9.48 16.28 -2.47
CA VAL A 104 10.77 15.93 -1.86
C VAL A 104 11.50 14.85 -2.65
N LEU A 105 10.79 13.81 -3.07
CA LEU A 105 11.39 12.71 -3.86
C LEU A 105 11.76 13.17 -5.27
N ASN A 106 10.99 14.08 -5.87
CA ASN A 106 11.36 14.65 -7.17
C ASN A 106 12.65 15.45 -7.10
N ASP A 107 12.90 16.15 -5.99
CA ASP A 107 14.10 16.95 -5.76
C ASP A 107 15.29 16.12 -5.24
N ASP A 108 15.07 14.91 -4.69
CA ASP A 108 16.13 14.06 -4.13
C ASP A 108 17.03 13.46 -5.22
N LEU A 109 18.30 13.84 -5.24
CA LEU A 109 19.29 13.36 -6.21
C LEU A 109 19.59 11.84 -6.08
N ASN A 110 19.21 11.22 -4.97
CA ASN A 110 19.38 9.78 -4.74
C ASN A 110 18.16 8.95 -5.17
N THR A 111 17.10 9.59 -5.65
CA THR A 111 15.88 8.93 -6.11
C THR A 111 15.76 9.05 -7.62
N ASP A 112 15.58 7.94 -8.33
CA ASP A 112 15.37 7.91 -9.79
C ASP A 112 13.93 7.58 -10.18
N VAL A 113 13.25 6.76 -9.36
CA VAL A 113 11.86 6.34 -9.58
C VAL A 113 11.05 6.63 -8.33
N ILE A 114 9.87 7.19 -8.49
CA ILE A 114 8.94 7.50 -7.39
C ILE A 114 7.81 6.48 -7.39
N VAL A 115 7.45 5.98 -6.22
CA VAL A 115 6.34 5.05 -6.02
C VAL A 115 5.34 5.64 -5.05
N LEU A 116 4.05 5.63 -5.42
CA LEU A 116 2.96 6.05 -4.56
C LEU A 116 2.07 4.85 -4.23
N ILE A 117 1.81 4.61 -2.94
CA ILE A 117 1.03 3.45 -2.49
C ILE A 117 -0.06 3.90 -1.53
N SER A 118 -1.31 3.51 -1.82
CA SER A 118 -2.45 3.74 -0.93
C SER A 118 -3.59 2.74 -1.19
N LYS A 119 -4.51 2.65 -0.24
CA LYS A 119 -5.90 2.25 -0.52
C LYS A 119 -6.56 3.35 -1.36
N PRO A 120 -7.81 3.19 -1.84
CA PRO A 120 -8.46 4.21 -2.66
C PRO A 120 -8.40 5.59 -1.98
N PRO A 121 -7.83 6.61 -2.63
CA PRO A 121 -7.81 7.98 -2.10
C PRO A 121 -9.19 8.62 -2.18
N GLY A 122 -9.42 9.65 -1.38
CA GLY A 122 -10.55 10.56 -1.55
C GLY A 122 -10.47 11.27 -2.90
N GLN A 123 -11.61 11.70 -3.42
CA GLN A 123 -11.71 12.27 -4.78
C GLN A 123 -10.85 13.54 -4.93
N MET A 124 -10.86 14.41 -3.93
CA MET A 124 -10.07 15.65 -3.96
C MET A 124 -8.55 15.33 -3.91
N ALA A 125 -8.13 14.43 -3.02
CA ALA A 125 -6.73 14.02 -2.91
C ALA A 125 -6.24 13.39 -4.22
N GLN A 126 -7.05 12.53 -4.85
CA GLN A 126 -6.73 11.93 -6.14
C GLN A 126 -6.49 12.97 -7.24
N GLN A 127 -7.36 13.99 -7.33
CA GLN A 127 -7.22 15.06 -8.32
C GLN A 127 -5.96 15.91 -8.09
N GLN A 128 -5.65 16.23 -6.84
CA GLN A 128 -4.46 17.01 -6.48
C GLN A 128 -3.18 16.24 -6.78
N ILE A 129 -3.13 14.93 -6.46
CA ILE A 129 -1.99 14.07 -6.76
C ILE A 129 -1.81 13.94 -8.29
N ALA A 130 -2.89 13.72 -9.04
CA ALA A 130 -2.83 13.67 -10.50
C ALA A 130 -2.31 14.98 -11.10
N PHE A 131 -2.66 16.13 -10.52
CA PHE A 131 -2.13 17.41 -10.93
C PHE A 131 -0.64 17.56 -10.59
N ALA A 132 -0.22 17.18 -9.38
CA ALA A 132 1.18 17.23 -8.95
C ALA A 132 2.08 16.33 -9.83
N LEU A 133 1.62 15.14 -10.19
CA LEU A 133 2.37 14.21 -11.04
C LEU A 133 2.66 14.74 -12.45
N ARG A 134 1.90 15.72 -12.95
CA ARG A 134 2.13 16.33 -14.30
C ARG A 134 3.43 17.11 -14.39
N VAL A 135 3.96 17.59 -13.26
CA VAL A 135 5.17 18.40 -13.20
C VAL A 135 6.38 17.64 -12.63
N VAL A 136 6.18 16.38 -12.25
CA VAL A 136 7.26 15.49 -11.79
C VAL A 136 8.14 15.11 -12.98
N SER A 137 9.44 15.25 -12.83
CA SER A 137 10.41 14.95 -13.88
C SER A 137 10.81 13.46 -13.91
N LYS A 138 10.63 12.75 -12.80
CA LYS A 138 11.03 11.34 -12.63
C LYS A 138 9.89 10.39 -13.00
N PRO A 139 10.21 9.21 -13.54
CA PRO A 139 9.23 8.16 -13.69
C PRO A 139 8.52 7.87 -12.37
N SER A 140 7.21 7.75 -12.42
CA SER A 140 6.40 7.53 -11.22
C SER A 140 5.45 6.34 -11.42
N VAL A 141 5.37 5.47 -10.41
CA VAL A 141 4.46 4.32 -10.40
C VAL A 141 3.44 4.51 -9.28
N VAL A 142 2.17 4.45 -9.62
CA VAL A 142 1.06 4.70 -8.70
C VAL A 142 0.26 3.42 -8.50
N CYS A 143 0.18 2.97 -7.26
CA CYS A 143 -0.66 1.85 -6.84
C CYS A 143 -1.68 2.36 -5.83
N PHE A 144 -2.83 2.79 -6.32
CA PHE A 144 -4.00 3.06 -5.49
C PHE A 144 -4.95 1.87 -5.63
N LEU A 145 -4.85 0.93 -4.68
CA LEU A 145 -5.56 -0.34 -4.72
C LEU A 145 -7.06 -0.13 -4.97
N GLY A 146 -7.61 -0.84 -5.95
CA GLY A 146 -9.03 -0.75 -6.29
C GLY A 146 -9.45 0.51 -7.08
N MET A 147 -8.49 1.30 -7.53
CA MET A 147 -8.79 2.40 -8.46
C MET A 147 -9.24 1.83 -9.80
N ASP A 148 -10.34 2.37 -10.35
CA ASP A 148 -10.88 1.93 -11.63
C ASP A 148 -9.89 2.16 -12.80
N ALA A 149 -10.07 1.39 -13.87
CA ALA A 149 -9.25 1.42 -15.10
C ALA A 149 -9.21 2.78 -15.83
N GLN A 150 -9.88 3.81 -15.35
CA GLN A 150 -9.86 5.17 -15.89
C GLN A 150 -8.74 6.04 -15.29
N ALA A 151 -7.57 5.43 -15.07
CA ALA A 151 -6.40 6.19 -14.63
C ALA A 151 -6.08 7.32 -15.62
N PRO A 152 -5.75 8.52 -15.13
CA PRO A 152 -5.42 9.65 -16.00
C PRO A 152 -4.15 9.34 -16.82
N ASN A 153 -4.18 9.64 -18.11
CA ASN A 153 -2.99 9.52 -18.94
C ASN A 153 -2.04 10.70 -18.67
N ILE A 154 -0.99 10.44 -17.89
CA ILE A 154 0.05 11.40 -17.53
C ILE A 154 1.40 10.87 -18.04
N PRO A 155 2.17 11.64 -18.80
CA PRO A 155 3.49 11.21 -19.26
C PRO A 155 4.41 10.77 -18.10
N ASN A 156 5.14 9.68 -18.28
CA ASN A 156 6.02 9.07 -17.27
C ASN A 156 5.34 8.61 -15.97
N VAL A 157 4.02 8.51 -15.94
CA VAL A 157 3.27 7.97 -14.80
C VAL A 157 2.58 6.68 -15.19
N TYR A 158 2.81 5.65 -14.42
CA TYR A 158 2.30 4.30 -14.64
C TYR A 158 1.37 3.94 -13.48
N PHE A 159 0.18 3.48 -13.79
CA PHE A 159 -0.80 3.06 -12.79
C PHE A 159 -0.87 1.54 -12.79
N GLU A 160 -0.63 0.94 -11.64
CA GLU A 160 -0.66 -0.51 -11.44
C GLU A 160 -1.74 -0.89 -10.42
N MET A 161 -2.34 -2.05 -10.63
CA MET A 161 -3.50 -2.48 -9.85
C MET A 161 -3.12 -3.25 -8.59
N THR A 162 -1.91 -3.83 -8.56
CA THR A 162 -1.42 -4.66 -7.47
C THR A 162 -0.04 -4.20 -7.00
N LEU A 163 0.30 -4.54 -5.75
CA LEU A 163 1.63 -4.28 -5.18
C LEU A 163 2.73 -5.04 -5.95
N HIS A 164 2.40 -6.22 -6.48
CA HIS A 164 3.33 -7.02 -7.26
C HIS A 164 3.62 -6.39 -8.63
N GLU A 165 2.60 -5.98 -9.35
CA GLU A 165 2.76 -5.26 -10.64
C GLU A 165 3.53 -3.95 -10.44
N THR A 166 3.25 -3.24 -9.34
CA THR A 166 3.99 -2.04 -8.94
C THR A 166 5.48 -2.31 -8.83
N ALA A 167 5.88 -3.34 -8.08
CA ALA A 167 7.29 -3.70 -7.93
C ALA A 167 7.93 -4.07 -9.28
N ASN A 168 7.24 -4.85 -10.11
CA ASN A 168 7.71 -5.23 -11.44
C ASN A 168 7.88 -4.01 -12.36
N ARG A 169 6.92 -3.09 -12.36
CA ARG A 169 7.02 -1.84 -13.14
C ARG A 169 8.23 -1.01 -12.71
N VAL A 170 8.42 -0.85 -11.39
CA VAL A 170 9.56 -0.13 -10.84
C VAL A 170 10.88 -0.78 -11.24
N ALA A 171 10.98 -2.10 -11.17
CA ALA A 171 12.18 -2.84 -11.59
C ALA A 171 12.52 -2.57 -13.07
N CYS A 172 11.50 -2.62 -13.95
CA CYS A 172 11.67 -2.28 -15.35
C CYS A 172 12.16 -0.83 -15.58
N LEU A 173 11.69 0.14 -14.78
CA LEU A 173 12.07 1.55 -14.89
C LEU A 173 13.43 1.86 -14.27
N SER A 174 13.87 1.09 -13.29
CA SER A 174 15.15 1.28 -12.60
C SER A 174 16.35 0.80 -13.39
N GLY A 175 16.13 0.20 -14.57
CA GLY A 175 17.13 -0.06 -15.59
C GLY A 175 18.10 -1.21 -15.28
N ASP A 176 17.67 -2.42 -15.50
CA ASP A 176 18.42 -3.43 -16.22
C ASP A 176 17.42 -4.32 -16.97
N PRO A 177 17.21 -4.12 -18.30
CA PRO A 177 16.24 -4.89 -19.07
C PRO A 177 16.59 -6.38 -19.18
N THR A 178 17.67 -6.83 -18.56
CA THR A 178 18.11 -8.24 -18.60
C THR A 178 17.52 -9.09 -17.48
N HIS A 179 16.84 -8.50 -16.50
CA HIS A 179 16.11 -9.21 -15.47
C HIS A 179 14.59 -9.13 -15.70
N ASP A 180 14.11 -9.86 -16.70
CA ASP A 180 12.73 -10.37 -16.71
C ASP A 180 12.63 -11.48 -15.62
N THR A 181 12.91 -11.12 -14.42
CA THR A 181 12.69 -11.93 -13.23
C THR A 181 11.51 -11.36 -12.48
N SER A 182 10.33 -11.37 -13.10
CA SER A 182 9.16 -11.74 -12.34
C SER A 182 9.55 -13.07 -11.69
N PRO A 183 9.67 -13.19 -10.36
CA PRO A 183 9.57 -14.50 -9.77
C PRO A 183 8.16 -14.94 -10.16
N ALA A 184 8.06 -15.73 -11.22
CA ALA A 184 6.83 -16.44 -11.49
C ALA A 184 6.49 -17.07 -10.15
N LEU A 185 5.35 -16.69 -9.56
CA LEU A 185 4.82 -17.43 -8.42
C LEU A 185 4.98 -18.89 -8.84
N PRO A 186 5.70 -19.73 -8.08
CA PRO A 186 5.91 -21.10 -8.48
C PRO A 186 4.52 -21.65 -8.80
N SER A 187 4.31 -22.06 -10.05
CA SER A 187 3.05 -22.70 -10.42
C SER A 187 2.90 -23.83 -9.43
N PRO A 188 1.88 -23.81 -8.55
CA PRO A 188 1.74 -24.86 -7.57
C PRO A 188 1.72 -26.16 -8.35
N GLU A 189 2.56 -27.13 -7.96
CA GLU A 189 2.57 -28.42 -8.61
C GLU A 189 1.13 -28.94 -8.60
N MET A 190 0.59 -29.25 -9.77
CA MET A 190 -0.80 -29.72 -9.90
C MET A 190 -1.07 -30.91 -8.97
N THR A 191 -0.04 -31.73 -8.72
CA THR A 191 -0.07 -32.83 -7.75
C THR A 191 -0.38 -32.32 -6.34
N LEU A 192 0.30 -31.27 -5.88
CA LEU A 192 0.06 -30.67 -4.56
C LEU A 192 -1.34 -30.07 -4.44
N LEU A 193 -1.84 -29.42 -5.51
CA LEU A 193 -3.20 -28.90 -5.53
C LEU A 193 -4.24 -30.02 -5.42
N HIS A 194 -4.05 -31.14 -6.11
CA HIS A 194 -4.92 -32.31 -6.00
C HIS A 194 -4.86 -32.92 -4.60
N GLU A 195 -3.67 -33.11 -4.03
CA GLU A 195 -3.50 -33.64 -2.66
C GLU A 195 -4.21 -32.76 -1.62
N ILE A 196 -4.06 -31.43 -1.72
CA ILE A 196 -4.76 -30.48 -0.84
C ILE A 196 -6.26 -30.59 -1.05
N SER A 197 -6.72 -30.57 -2.30
CA SER A 197 -8.15 -30.66 -2.64
C SER A 197 -8.80 -31.95 -2.11
N ASP A 198 -8.13 -33.09 -2.28
CA ASP A 198 -8.60 -34.40 -1.82
C ASP A 198 -8.60 -34.51 -0.28
N GLY A 199 -7.71 -33.77 0.39
CA GLY A 199 -7.63 -33.68 1.85
C GLY A 199 -8.69 -32.79 2.49
N LEU A 200 -9.37 -31.93 1.71
CA LEU A 200 -10.39 -31.03 2.24
C LEU A 200 -11.67 -31.79 2.66
N GLY A 201 -12.16 -31.46 3.84
CA GLY A 201 -13.47 -31.96 4.28
C GLY A 201 -14.61 -31.35 3.44
N ARG A 202 -15.73 -32.03 3.37
CA ARG A 202 -16.91 -31.61 2.58
C ARG A 202 -17.41 -30.21 2.94
N ASP A 203 -17.16 -29.75 4.16
CA ASP A 203 -17.58 -28.46 4.68
C ASP A 203 -16.49 -27.37 4.53
N GLN A 204 -15.27 -27.74 4.10
CA GLN A 204 -14.17 -26.81 3.87
C GLN A 204 -14.26 -26.19 2.47
N ARG A 205 -15.25 -25.32 2.26
CA ARG A 205 -15.56 -24.73 0.95
C ARG A 205 -15.30 -23.23 0.89
N TYR A 206 -14.94 -22.62 2.03
CA TYR A 206 -14.86 -21.18 2.13
C TYR A 206 -13.47 -20.73 2.56
N ILE A 207 -12.98 -19.70 1.92
CA ILE A 207 -11.72 -19.04 2.26
C ILE A 207 -11.92 -18.30 3.59
N ARG A 208 -10.93 -18.38 4.46
CA ARG A 208 -10.82 -17.62 5.71
C ARG A 208 -9.45 -16.96 5.73
N GLY A 209 -9.41 -15.67 5.39
CA GLY A 209 -8.21 -14.86 5.44
C GLY A 209 -8.18 -14.03 6.73
N LEU A 210 -7.07 -14.10 7.47
CA LEU A 210 -6.79 -13.25 8.62
C LEU A 210 -5.53 -12.45 8.30
N TYR A 211 -5.63 -11.15 8.35
CA TYR A 211 -4.56 -10.22 7.98
C TYR A 211 -4.23 -9.32 9.17
N SER A 212 -2.96 -8.98 9.33
CA SER A 212 -2.50 -7.99 10.32
C SER A 212 -2.36 -6.58 9.75
N GLY A 213 -2.99 -6.32 8.59
CA GLY A 213 -2.98 -5.03 7.94
C GLY A 213 -3.97 -4.96 6.79
N GLY A 214 -4.78 -3.90 6.77
CA GLY A 214 -5.89 -3.73 5.85
C GLY A 214 -5.52 -3.71 4.37
N THR A 215 -4.29 -3.36 4.03
CA THR A 215 -3.87 -3.25 2.62
C THR A 215 -3.78 -4.60 1.93
N LEU A 216 -3.17 -5.61 2.58
CA LEU A 216 -3.09 -6.96 2.02
C LEU A 216 -4.46 -7.65 2.01
N ALA A 217 -5.29 -7.41 3.02
CA ALA A 217 -6.68 -7.86 3.02
C ALA A 217 -7.46 -7.24 1.85
N TYR A 218 -7.31 -5.94 1.63
CA TYR A 218 -7.96 -5.21 0.54
C TYR A 218 -7.53 -5.75 -0.83
N GLU A 219 -6.22 -5.94 -1.07
CA GLU A 219 -5.70 -6.53 -2.31
C GLU A 219 -6.24 -7.93 -2.54
N SER A 220 -6.29 -8.77 -1.50
CA SER A 220 -6.87 -10.11 -1.58
C SER A 220 -8.37 -10.09 -1.94
N MET A 221 -9.11 -9.10 -1.42
CA MET A 221 -10.52 -8.92 -1.79
C MET A 221 -10.68 -8.50 -3.26
N LEU A 222 -9.78 -7.70 -3.80
CA LEU A 222 -9.79 -7.36 -5.23
C LEU A 222 -9.66 -8.62 -6.08
N PHE A 223 -8.71 -9.52 -5.77
CA PHE A 223 -8.55 -10.78 -6.48
C PHE A 223 -9.79 -11.68 -6.41
N LEU A 224 -10.39 -11.80 -5.22
CA LEU A 224 -11.58 -12.64 -5.05
C LEU A 224 -12.82 -12.05 -5.73
N ARG A 225 -12.94 -10.72 -5.73
CA ARG A 225 -14.00 -10.01 -6.47
C ARG A 225 -13.92 -10.32 -7.96
N ASP A 226 -12.72 -10.25 -8.54
CA ASP A 226 -12.49 -10.47 -9.97
C ASP A 226 -12.76 -11.94 -10.36
N LEU A 227 -12.69 -12.86 -9.40
CA LEU A 227 -13.11 -14.25 -9.53
C LEU A 227 -14.60 -14.47 -9.22
N ASN A 228 -15.38 -13.40 -8.94
CA ASN A 228 -16.81 -13.44 -8.59
C ASN A 228 -17.12 -14.26 -7.33
N PHE A 229 -16.27 -14.21 -6.32
CA PHE A 229 -16.56 -14.81 -5.00
C PHE A 229 -17.38 -13.86 -4.12
N ASP A 230 -18.45 -14.40 -3.53
CA ASP A 230 -19.16 -13.73 -2.44
C ASP A 230 -18.31 -13.69 -1.19
N MET A 231 -18.07 -12.51 -0.64
CA MET A 231 -17.23 -12.33 0.53
C MET A 231 -17.80 -11.34 1.52
N SER A 232 -17.34 -11.44 2.77
CA SER A 232 -17.59 -10.46 3.82
C SER A 232 -16.28 -10.03 4.48
N SER A 233 -16.22 -8.78 4.94
CA SER A 233 -15.04 -8.20 5.58
C SER A 233 -15.44 -7.13 6.60
N ASN A 234 -14.50 -6.80 7.51
CA ASN A 234 -14.60 -5.62 8.36
C ASN A 234 -14.04 -4.36 7.68
N LEU A 235 -13.43 -4.51 6.52
CA LEU A 235 -12.98 -3.37 5.74
C LEU A 235 -14.14 -2.81 4.90
N ASP A 236 -14.15 -1.49 4.75
CA ASP A 236 -15.03 -0.85 3.78
C ASP A 236 -14.52 -1.14 2.37
N PHE A 237 -15.27 -1.95 1.66
CA PHE A 237 -14.92 -2.41 0.32
C PHE A 237 -16.17 -2.42 -0.56
N PRO A 238 -16.14 -1.82 -1.75
CA PRO A 238 -17.28 -1.81 -2.65
C PRO A 238 -17.77 -3.22 -2.97
N LEU A 239 -19.08 -3.46 -2.89
CA LEU A 239 -19.76 -4.73 -3.20
C LEU A 239 -19.47 -5.88 -2.21
N VAL A 240 -18.90 -5.59 -1.07
CA VAL A 240 -18.71 -6.58 0.00
C VAL A 240 -19.73 -6.34 1.12
N ASN A 241 -20.36 -7.40 1.57
CA ASN A 241 -21.26 -7.33 2.71
C ASN A 241 -20.47 -7.10 4.00
N SER A 242 -21.00 -6.25 4.88
CA SER A 242 -20.48 -6.18 6.25
C SER A 242 -20.48 -7.57 6.89
N ILE A 243 -19.56 -7.80 7.83
CA ILE A 243 -19.52 -9.09 8.54
C ILE A 243 -20.88 -9.32 9.19
N ASP A 244 -21.61 -10.29 8.64
CA ASP A 244 -22.73 -10.90 9.32
C ASP A 244 -22.20 -12.13 10.06
N ASP A 245 -22.29 -12.13 11.39
CA ASP A 245 -21.81 -13.23 12.23
C ASP A 245 -22.50 -14.57 11.91
N ASP A 246 -23.67 -14.53 11.29
CA ASP A 246 -24.45 -15.71 10.92
C ASP A 246 -24.13 -16.28 9.52
N ALA A 247 -23.36 -15.56 8.69
CA ALA A 247 -23.01 -16.00 7.35
C ALA A 247 -21.88 -17.05 7.37
N ARG A 248 -22.17 -18.26 7.80
CA ARG A 248 -21.24 -19.42 7.76
C ARG A 248 -20.88 -19.86 6.35
N ARG A 249 -21.61 -19.38 5.33
CA ARG A 249 -21.54 -19.83 3.93
C ARG A 249 -20.97 -18.80 2.96
N THR A 250 -20.13 -17.88 3.45
CA THR A 250 -19.43 -16.88 2.62
C THR A 250 -17.92 -16.94 2.86
N HIS A 251 -17.13 -16.49 1.90
CA HIS A 251 -15.71 -16.25 2.12
C HIS A 251 -15.54 -15.07 3.09
N LYS A 252 -14.59 -15.16 4.03
CA LYS A 252 -14.36 -14.09 5.02
C LYS A 252 -12.89 -13.68 5.00
N LEU A 253 -12.65 -12.38 4.84
CA LEU A 253 -11.33 -11.77 4.92
C LEU A 253 -11.37 -10.68 6.00
N ILE A 254 -10.58 -10.87 7.04
CA ILE A 254 -10.62 -10.05 8.26
C ILE A 254 -9.28 -9.34 8.43
N ASP A 255 -9.33 -8.02 8.56
CA ASP A 255 -8.21 -7.24 9.05
C ASP A 255 -8.22 -7.27 10.59
N MET A 256 -7.27 -7.99 11.16
CA MET A 256 -7.07 -8.09 12.61
C MET A 256 -6.34 -6.87 13.20
N GLY A 257 -5.88 -5.94 12.36
CA GLY A 257 -5.36 -4.65 12.76
C GLY A 257 -6.45 -3.61 13.10
N ASP A 258 -7.73 -3.95 12.88
CA ASP A 258 -8.87 -3.11 13.27
C ASP A 258 -8.95 -2.95 14.80
N ASP A 259 -9.31 -1.77 15.28
CA ASP A 259 -9.39 -1.39 16.70
C ASP A 259 -10.17 -2.39 17.55
N ARG A 260 -11.23 -3.00 17.01
CA ARG A 260 -12.02 -4.01 17.74
C ARG A 260 -11.23 -5.26 18.12
N PHE A 261 -10.07 -5.52 17.49
CA PHE A 261 -9.21 -6.66 17.78
C PHE A 261 -7.93 -6.25 18.52
N THR A 262 -7.54 -4.97 18.46
CA THR A 262 -6.29 -4.47 19.01
C THR A 262 -6.46 -3.72 20.32
N GLN A 263 -7.69 -3.30 20.68
CA GLN A 263 -7.98 -2.66 21.95
C GLN A 263 -8.10 -3.70 23.07
N GLY A 264 -7.39 -3.47 24.18
CA GLY A 264 -7.41 -4.31 25.37
C GLY A 264 -6.27 -5.35 25.38
N VAL A 265 -6.50 -6.48 26.05
CA VAL A 265 -5.54 -7.58 26.09
C VAL A 265 -5.73 -8.44 24.85
N PRO A 266 -4.70 -8.63 24.03
CA PRO A 266 -4.79 -9.53 22.87
C PRO A 266 -5.15 -10.96 23.33
N HIS A 267 -6.12 -11.56 22.69
CA HIS A 267 -6.57 -12.94 22.96
C HIS A 267 -5.83 -13.94 22.11
#